data_c441d825fc56200cc270d5ebd01426b3
#
_entry.id   c441d825fc56200cc270d5ebd01426b3
#
_cell.length_a   1.000
_cell.length_b   1.000
_cell.length_c   1.000
_cell.angle_alpha   90.00
_cell.angle_beta   90.00
_cell.angle_gamma   90.00
#
_symmetry.space_group_name_H-M   'P 1'
#
loop_
_entity.id
_entity.type
_entity.pdbx_description
1 polymer ?
#
loop_
_entity_poly.entity_id
_entity_poly.type
_entity_poly.pdbx_seq_one_letter_code
_entity_poly.pdbx_strand_id
1 'polypeptide(L)'
;KIENQSGVDDMDAIIDYADGIMVARGDMGVEIPFIKLPEIQKTIIRKVVSRGKYVITATQMLESMTTAPRPTRAEISDVANAVYDGTSAVMLSAESAAGKYPIESVKALDAICSEAEENGEFTALHEYVEEHGMKDTNPIRSSICKAAKNIAQAVGAKAIIVESATGRVARAMVHYRPDCPVIAVATSQLVCRKLCLNWGVMAVMGEEKRTSDSITKQAMEKALSTGVVKKGDTVVVLSSNKTCPTSSTDSLNVRIL
;
A
#
# COMPACT_ATOMS: atom_id res chain seq x y z
N LYS A 1 -14.42 -7.97 4.98
CA LYS A 1 -14.90 -8.35 3.66
C LYS A 1 -16.23 -7.64 3.40
N ILE A 2 -16.34 -6.86 2.32
CA ILE A 2 -17.59 -6.23 1.86
C ILE A 2 -18.05 -7.03 0.64
N GLU A 3 -19.25 -7.65 0.76
CA GLU A 3 -19.69 -8.67 -0.18
C GLU A 3 -21.19 -8.67 -0.46
N ASN A 4 -21.95 -7.75 0.11
CA ASN A 4 -23.40 -7.65 -0.06
C ASN A 4 -23.87 -6.19 0.08
N GLN A 5 -25.16 -5.94 -0.20
CA GLN A 5 -25.71 -4.58 -0.17
C GLN A 5 -25.62 -3.94 1.22
N SER A 6 -25.93 -4.69 2.29
CA SER A 6 -25.83 -4.16 3.67
C SER A 6 -24.40 -3.70 4.01
N GLY A 7 -23.38 -4.48 3.60
CA GLY A 7 -21.98 -4.11 3.78
C GLY A 7 -21.58 -2.86 2.98
N VAL A 8 -22.20 -2.64 1.82
CA VAL A 8 -22.00 -1.43 1.02
C VAL A 8 -22.66 -0.23 1.69
N ASP A 9 -23.87 -0.39 2.21
CA ASP A 9 -24.62 0.68 2.88
C ASP A 9 -23.89 1.14 4.16
N ASP A 10 -23.33 0.21 4.92
CA ASP A 10 -22.62 0.44 6.18
C ASP A 10 -21.08 0.57 6.01
N MET A 11 -20.59 0.72 4.77
CA MET A 11 -19.16 0.63 4.48
C MET A 11 -18.29 1.60 5.32
N ASP A 12 -18.76 2.79 5.61
CA ASP A 12 -18.01 3.77 6.38
C ASP A 12 -17.76 3.29 7.81
N ALA A 13 -18.77 2.77 8.49
CA ALA A 13 -18.63 2.21 9.83
C ALA A 13 -17.73 0.96 9.81
N ILE A 14 -17.90 0.07 8.83
CA ILE A 14 -17.06 -1.13 8.68
C ILE A 14 -15.59 -0.73 8.46
N ILE A 15 -15.32 0.24 7.59
CA ILE A 15 -13.95 0.72 7.32
C ILE A 15 -13.34 1.29 8.60
N ASP A 16 -14.09 2.03 9.41
CA ASP A 16 -13.57 2.67 10.63
C ASP A 16 -13.12 1.62 11.67
N TYR A 17 -13.81 0.49 11.78
CA TYR A 17 -13.47 -0.60 12.71
C TYR A 17 -12.44 -1.59 12.17
N ALA A 18 -12.36 -1.80 10.85
CA ALA A 18 -11.48 -2.81 10.26
C ALA A 18 -10.03 -2.35 10.17
N ASP A 19 -9.07 -3.28 10.19
CA ASP A 19 -7.66 -3.00 9.85
C ASP A 19 -7.47 -2.76 8.35
N GLY A 20 -8.28 -3.37 7.50
CA GLY A 20 -8.32 -3.25 6.05
C GLY A 20 -9.60 -3.85 5.48
N ILE A 21 -9.85 -3.66 4.20
CA ILE A 21 -11.07 -4.10 3.52
C ILE A 21 -10.72 -5.00 2.34
N MET A 22 -11.55 -6.01 2.12
CA MET A 22 -11.57 -6.80 0.90
C MET A 22 -12.86 -6.49 0.11
N VAL A 23 -12.69 -6.08 -1.14
CA VAL A 23 -13.77 -5.92 -2.12
C VAL A 23 -14.02 -7.28 -2.75
N ALA A 24 -15.09 -7.98 -2.30
CA ALA A 24 -15.43 -9.32 -2.75
C ALA A 24 -16.43 -9.27 -3.92
N ARG A 25 -15.93 -8.99 -5.11
CA ARG A 25 -16.75 -8.70 -6.30
C ARG A 25 -17.67 -9.85 -6.71
N GLY A 26 -17.19 -11.09 -6.58
CA GLY A 26 -17.98 -12.27 -6.92
C GLY A 26 -19.24 -12.40 -6.06
N ASP A 27 -19.08 -12.29 -4.75
CA ASP A 27 -20.19 -12.40 -3.79
C ASP A 27 -21.14 -11.18 -3.93
N MET A 28 -20.57 -9.97 -4.07
CA MET A 28 -21.39 -8.77 -4.33
C MET A 28 -22.27 -8.89 -5.58
N GLY A 29 -21.75 -9.50 -6.64
CA GLY A 29 -22.46 -9.65 -7.91
C GLY A 29 -23.66 -10.59 -7.85
N VAL A 30 -23.84 -11.32 -6.76
CA VAL A 30 -25.04 -12.16 -6.51
C VAL A 30 -26.24 -11.31 -6.08
N GLU A 31 -26.01 -10.28 -5.25
CA GLU A 31 -27.10 -9.45 -4.67
C GLU A 31 -27.21 -8.07 -5.35
N ILE A 32 -26.08 -7.52 -5.79
CA ILE A 32 -26.00 -6.16 -6.33
C ILE A 32 -26.00 -6.24 -7.86
N PRO A 33 -26.77 -5.40 -8.56
CA PRO A 33 -26.70 -5.32 -10.01
C PRO A 33 -25.25 -5.12 -10.49
N PHE A 34 -24.76 -6.01 -11.35
CA PHE A 34 -23.37 -6.05 -11.80
C PHE A 34 -22.87 -4.71 -12.39
N ILE A 35 -23.75 -3.94 -12.99
CA ILE A 35 -23.46 -2.61 -13.55
C ILE A 35 -22.99 -1.59 -12.49
N LYS A 36 -23.28 -1.82 -11.20
CA LYS A 36 -22.89 -0.96 -10.08
C LYS A 36 -21.54 -1.34 -9.46
N LEU A 37 -21.05 -2.55 -9.72
CA LEU A 37 -19.83 -3.07 -9.08
C LEU A 37 -18.60 -2.19 -9.33
N PRO A 38 -18.35 -1.68 -10.54
CA PRO A 38 -17.16 -0.84 -10.77
C PRO A 38 -17.14 0.44 -9.92
N GLU A 39 -18.30 1.12 -9.78
CA GLU A 39 -18.40 2.32 -8.97
C GLU A 39 -18.26 2.03 -7.47
N ILE A 40 -18.86 0.93 -7.00
CA ILE A 40 -18.73 0.47 -5.61
C ILE A 40 -17.27 0.15 -5.30
N GLN A 41 -16.56 -0.57 -6.19
CA GLN A 41 -15.14 -0.87 -6.04
C GLN A 41 -14.33 0.42 -5.88
N LYS A 42 -14.47 1.37 -6.79
CA LYS A 42 -13.76 2.65 -6.75
C LYS A 42 -14.05 3.42 -5.45
N THR A 43 -15.30 3.46 -5.05
CA THR A 43 -15.73 4.14 -3.82
C THR A 43 -15.12 3.49 -2.57
N ILE A 44 -15.14 2.17 -2.46
CA ILE A 44 -14.52 1.45 -1.34
C ILE A 44 -13.03 1.73 -1.32
N ILE A 45 -12.32 1.57 -2.45
CA ILE A 45 -10.88 1.78 -2.54
C ILE A 45 -10.51 3.18 -2.06
N ARG A 46 -11.12 4.23 -2.61
CA ARG A 46 -10.88 5.63 -2.22
C ARG A 46 -11.11 5.88 -0.73
N LYS A 47 -12.23 5.40 -0.20
CA LYS A 47 -12.58 5.56 1.22
C LYS A 47 -11.61 4.82 2.16
N VAL A 48 -11.16 3.64 1.79
CA VAL A 48 -10.21 2.85 2.59
C VAL A 48 -8.82 3.49 2.57
N VAL A 49 -8.34 3.87 1.39
CA VAL A 49 -7.05 4.54 1.23
C VAL A 49 -7.02 5.87 1.96
N SER A 50 -8.08 6.69 1.88
CA SER A 50 -8.17 7.97 2.60
C SER A 50 -8.14 7.83 4.13
N ARG A 51 -8.39 6.62 4.66
CA ARG A 51 -8.25 6.31 6.09
C ARG A 51 -6.90 5.66 6.45
N GLY A 52 -5.96 5.61 5.50
CA GLY A 52 -4.63 5.00 5.70
C GLY A 52 -4.67 3.50 5.95
N LYS A 53 -5.70 2.82 5.43
CA LYS A 53 -5.89 1.37 5.55
C LYS A 53 -5.60 0.69 4.21
N TYR A 54 -5.32 -0.62 4.24
CA TYR A 54 -5.13 -1.38 3.01
C TYR A 54 -6.46 -1.91 2.47
N VAL A 55 -6.52 -2.06 1.15
CA VAL A 55 -7.66 -2.62 0.44
C VAL A 55 -7.19 -3.73 -0.50
N ILE A 56 -7.91 -4.83 -0.53
CA ILE A 56 -7.66 -5.97 -1.41
C ILE A 56 -8.81 -6.06 -2.41
N THR A 57 -8.50 -6.00 -3.69
CA THR A 57 -9.48 -6.30 -4.74
C THR A 57 -9.42 -7.78 -5.07
N ALA A 58 -10.55 -8.47 -4.92
CA ALA A 58 -10.62 -9.91 -4.93
C ALA A 58 -11.66 -10.44 -5.93
N THR A 59 -11.45 -11.70 -6.33
CA THR A 59 -12.31 -12.53 -7.17
C THR A 59 -12.34 -12.12 -8.64
N GLN A 60 -12.35 -13.13 -9.50
CA GLN A 60 -12.44 -12.97 -10.97
C GLN A 60 -11.37 -12.03 -11.56
N MET A 61 -10.16 -12.08 -11.01
CA MET A 61 -9.04 -11.27 -11.51
C MET A 61 -8.48 -11.86 -12.82
N LEU A 62 -8.15 -13.15 -12.80
CA LEU A 62 -7.62 -13.91 -13.93
C LEU A 62 -8.34 -15.27 -14.07
N GLU A 63 -9.67 -15.29 -13.87
CA GLU A 63 -10.50 -16.49 -13.76
C GLU A 63 -10.27 -17.49 -14.90
N SER A 64 -10.09 -17.01 -16.15
CA SER A 64 -9.80 -17.86 -17.29
C SER A 64 -8.54 -18.71 -17.12
N MET A 65 -7.58 -18.24 -16.33
CA MET A 65 -6.33 -18.96 -16.06
C MET A 65 -6.51 -20.19 -15.16
N THR A 66 -7.67 -20.43 -14.64
CA THR A 66 -7.98 -21.75 -14.02
C THR A 66 -7.82 -22.90 -15.03
N THR A 67 -8.09 -22.63 -16.30
CA THR A 67 -8.03 -23.64 -17.38
C THR A 67 -7.15 -23.23 -18.57
N ALA A 68 -6.87 -21.96 -18.75
CA ALA A 68 -6.05 -21.40 -19.83
C ALA A 68 -4.68 -20.93 -19.35
N PRO A 69 -3.59 -21.07 -20.14
CA PRO A 69 -2.24 -20.67 -19.74
C PRO A 69 -1.99 -19.16 -19.81
N ARG A 70 -2.95 -18.38 -20.30
CA ARG A 70 -2.88 -16.91 -20.43
C ARG A 70 -4.22 -16.28 -20.13
N PRO A 71 -4.23 -15.08 -19.54
CA PRO A 71 -5.47 -14.36 -19.25
C PRO A 71 -6.07 -13.76 -20.53
N THR A 72 -7.34 -13.43 -20.47
CA THR A 72 -8.03 -12.65 -21.50
C THR A 72 -7.61 -11.17 -21.43
N ARG A 73 -7.84 -10.42 -22.53
CA ARG A 73 -7.60 -8.96 -22.55
C ARG A 73 -8.46 -8.21 -21.53
N ALA A 74 -9.68 -8.67 -21.31
CA ALA A 74 -10.60 -8.07 -20.34
C ALA A 74 -10.05 -8.22 -18.90
N GLU A 75 -9.52 -9.39 -18.56
CA GLU A 75 -8.92 -9.65 -17.26
C GLU A 75 -7.65 -8.83 -17.04
N ILE A 76 -6.77 -8.72 -18.05
CA ILE A 76 -5.59 -7.85 -17.99
C ILE A 76 -6.02 -6.40 -17.69
N SER A 77 -7.02 -5.91 -18.40
CA SER A 77 -7.55 -4.56 -18.22
C SER A 77 -8.20 -4.38 -16.83
N ASP A 78 -8.88 -5.39 -16.33
CA ASP A 78 -9.52 -5.34 -15.00
C ASP A 78 -8.49 -5.27 -13.87
N VAL A 79 -7.44 -6.10 -13.93
CA VAL A 79 -6.32 -6.05 -12.97
C VAL A 79 -5.64 -4.69 -13.00
N ALA A 80 -5.29 -4.19 -14.19
CA ALA A 80 -4.65 -2.88 -14.34
C ALA A 80 -5.54 -1.76 -13.78
N ASN A 81 -6.85 -1.78 -14.07
CA ASN A 81 -7.78 -0.81 -13.52
C ASN A 81 -7.88 -0.87 -11.98
N ALA A 82 -7.85 -2.05 -11.37
CA ALA A 82 -7.81 -2.16 -9.91
C ALA A 82 -6.55 -1.50 -9.31
N VAL A 83 -5.40 -1.61 -10.00
CA VAL A 83 -4.16 -0.91 -9.61
C VAL A 83 -4.32 0.60 -9.77
N TYR A 84 -4.84 1.08 -10.90
CA TYR A 84 -5.08 2.51 -11.15
C TYR A 84 -6.09 3.11 -10.16
N ASP A 85 -7.09 2.33 -9.73
CA ASP A 85 -8.04 2.73 -8.69
C ASP A 85 -7.36 2.93 -7.34
N GLY A 86 -6.17 2.36 -7.15
CA GLY A 86 -5.36 2.49 -5.95
C GLY A 86 -5.51 1.33 -4.96
N THR A 87 -5.91 0.14 -5.41
CA THR A 87 -5.91 -1.03 -4.53
C THR A 87 -4.53 -1.27 -3.91
N SER A 88 -4.47 -1.81 -2.70
CA SER A 88 -3.20 -2.11 -2.03
C SER A 88 -2.66 -3.48 -2.43
N ALA A 89 -3.56 -4.39 -2.78
CA ALA A 89 -3.25 -5.73 -3.25
C ALA A 89 -4.38 -6.25 -4.13
N VAL A 90 -4.06 -7.20 -4.99
CA VAL A 90 -5.02 -8.01 -5.77
C VAL A 90 -4.92 -9.47 -5.33
N MET A 91 -6.01 -10.20 -5.41
CA MET A 91 -6.06 -11.59 -4.91
C MET A 91 -6.52 -12.55 -6.00
N LEU A 92 -5.74 -13.60 -6.22
CA LEU A 92 -6.17 -14.79 -6.95
C LEU A 92 -6.96 -15.72 -6.02
N SER A 93 -7.89 -16.47 -6.57
CA SER A 93 -8.73 -17.45 -5.90
C SER A 93 -8.49 -18.86 -6.49
N ALA A 94 -9.41 -19.34 -7.31
CA ALA A 94 -9.30 -20.65 -7.94
C ALA A 94 -8.10 -20.77 -8.86
N GLU A 95 -7.66 -19.69 -9.47
CA GLU A 95 -6.53 -19.62 -10.39
C GLU A 95 -5.25 -20.21 -9.79
N SER A 96 -4.98 -19.90 -8.50
CA SER A 96 -3.82 -20.41 -7.76
C SER A 96 -4.14 -21.56 -6.81
N ALA A 97 -5.41 -21.72 -6.38
CA ALA A 97 -5.80 -22.72 -5.41
C ALA A 97 -6.14 -24.08 -6.03
N ALA A 98 -6.76 -24.09 -7.23
CA ALA A 98 -7.26 -25.29 -7.88
C ALA A 98 -7.07 -25.28 -9.41
N GLY A 99 -6.57 -24.20 -9.98
CA GLY A 99 -6.35 -24.04 -11.41
C GLY A 99 -5.23 -24.91 -11.96
N LYS A 100 -5.18 -25.06 -13.27
CA LYS A 100 -4.14 -25.82 -13.97
C LYS A 100 -2.81 -25.07 -14.12
N TYR A 101 -2.84 -23.74 -13.95
CA TYR A 101 -1.70 -22.85 -14.20
C TYR A 101 -1.43 -21.91 -13.01
N PRO A 102 -1.22 -22.41 -11.77
CA PRO A 102 -1.13 -21.57 -10.57
C PRO A 102 0.10 -20.64 -10.60
N ILE A 103 1.25 -21.12 -11.07
CA ILE A 103 2.49 -20.33 -11.13
C ILE A 103 2.38 -19.26 -12.21
N GLU A 104 1.86 -19.63 -13.37
CA GLU A 104 1.65 -18.71 -14.49
C GLU A 104 0.64 -17.61 -14.13
N SER A 105 -0.39 -17.94 -13.36
CA SER A 105 -1.38 -16.98 -12.87
C SER A 105 -0.75 -15.93 -11.97
N VAL A 106 0.12 -16.35 -11.04
CA VAL A 106 0.85 -15.40 -10.17
C VAL A 106 1.80 -14.53 -10.99
N LYS A 107 2.55 -15.13 -11.94
CA LYS A 107 3.45 -14.37 -12.82
C LYS A 107 2.71 -13.38 -13.70
N ALA A 108 1.56 -13.77 -14.24
CA ALA A 108 0.74 -12.87 -15.05
C ALA A 108 0.20 -11.71 -14.22
N LEU A 109 -0.29 -11.99 -13.01
CA LEU A 109 -0.78 -10.98 -12.09
C LEU A 109 0.32 -9.97 -11.72
N ASP A 110 1.51 -10.47 -11.36
CA ASP A 110 2.67 -9.67 -11.03
C ASP A 110 3.10 -8.76 -12.20
N ALA A 111 3.21 -9.33 -13.41
CA ALA A 111 3.58 -8.57 -14.60
C ALA A 111 2.57 -7.47 -14.94
N ILE A 112 1.26 -7.72 -14.81
CA ILE A 112 0.22 -6.72 -15.07
C ILE A 112 0.27 -5.61 -14.02
N CYS A 113 0.43 -5.96 -12.74
CA CYS A 113 0.54 -4.98 -11.67
C CYS A 113 1.78 -4.09 -11.84
N SER A 114 2.94 -4.69 -12.12
CA SER A 114 4.19 -3.96 -12.32
C SER A 114 4.09 -2.99 -13.50
N GLU A 115 3.56 -3.43 -14.64
CA GLU A 115 3.35 -2.58 -15.82
C GLU A 115 2.38 -1.41 -15.52
N ALA A 116 1.31 -1.70 -14.76
CA ALA A 116 0.36 -0.68 -14.36
C ALA A 116 0.95 0.33 -13.36
N GLU A 117 1.85 -0.12 -12.48
CA GLU A 117 2.54 0.76 -11.53
C GLU A 117 3.58 1.66 -12.21
N GLU A 118 4.32 1.13 -13.19
CA GLU A 118 5.36 1.88 -13.91
C GLU A 118 4.78 2.94 -14.87
N ASN A 119 3.64 2.64 -15.51
CA ASN A 119 3.08 3.46 -16.58
C ASN A 119 1.73 4.08 -16.24
N GLY A 120 1.19 3.81 -15.06
CA GLY A 120 -0.12 4.28 -14.64
C GLY A 120 -0.13 5.72 -14.13
N GLU A 121 -1.19 6.44 -14.47
CA GLU A 121 -1.51 7.74 -13.88
C GLU A 121 -2.47 7.53 -12.70
N PHE A 122 -2.00 7.80 -11.48
CA PHE A 122 -2.81 7.73 -10.25
C PHE A 122 -3.51 9.05 -9.92
N THR A 123 -3.73 9.90 -10.91
CA THR A 123 -4.24 11.27 -10.77
C THR A 123 -5.53 11.33 -9.96
N ALA A 124 -6.52 10.51 -10.31
CA ALA A 124 -7.83 10.51 -9.66
C ALA A 124 -7.75 10.12 -8.16
N LEU A 125 -6.85 9.22 -7.79
CA LEU A 125 -6.62 8.86 -6.39
C LEU A 125 -5.89 10.00 -5.65
N HIS A 126 -4.89 10.61 -6.29
CA HIS A 126 -4.16 11.73 -5.72
C HIS A 126 -5.07 12.93 -5.48
N GLU A 127 -5.92 13.30 -6.44
CA GLU A 127 -6.91 14.37 -6.31
C GLU A 127 -7.88 14.08 -5.17
N TYR A 128 -8.42 12.86 -5.09
CA TYR A 128 -9.31 12.47 -4.01
C TYR A 128 -8.64 12.59 -2.63
N VAL A 129 -7.40 12.12 -2.51
CA VAL A 129 -6.62 12.19 -1.26
C VAL A 129 -6.28 13.64 -0.90
N GLU A 130 -5.98 14.50 -1.88
CA GLU A 130 -5.70 15.90 -1.65
C GLU A 130 -6.95 16.68 -1.20
N GLU A 131 -8.10 16.41 -1.82
CA GLU A 131 -9.38 17.07 -1.51
C GLU A 131 -9.94 16.66 -0.15
N HIS A 132 -9.92 15.34 0.14
CA HIS A 132 -10.54 14.81 1.37
C HIS A 132 -9.55 14.69 2.54
N GLY A 133 -8.26 14.83 2.27
CA GLY A 133 -7.20 14.67 3.25
C GLY A 133 -7.08 13.24 3.79
N MET A 134 -6.04 12.98 4.54
CA MET A 134 -5.95 11.77 5.35
C MET A 134 -6.74 12.00 6.64
N LYS A 135 -7.69 11.14 6.96
CA LYS A 135 -8.35 11.10 8.28
C LYS A 135 -7.35 10.60 9.34
N ASP A 136 -6.14 11.18 9.35
CA ASP A 136 -5.16 10.92 10.39
C ASP A 136 -5.41 11.84 11.58
N THR A 137 -5.47 11.26 12.75
CA THR A 137 -5.60 12.01 14.00
C THR A 137 -4.35 12.82 14.37
N ASN A 138 -3.25 12.64 13.62
CA ASN A 138 -1.98 13.34 13.86
C ASN A 138 -1.57 14.20 12.65
N PRO A 139 -1.87 15.51 12.67
CA PRO A 139 -1.57 16.41 11.56
C PRO A 139 -0.06 16.57 11.30
N ILE A 140 0.80 16.43 12.32
CA ILE A 140 2.26 16.50 12.17
C ILE A 140 2.74 15.35 11.29
N ARG A 141 2.33 14.12 11.62
CA ARG A 141 2.71 12.93 10.84
C ARG A 141 2.24 13.05 9.39
N SER A 142 1.00 13.45 9.16
CA SER A 142 0.43 13.63 7.83
C SER A 142 1.23 14.65 7.02
N SER A 143 1.54 15.82 7.60
CA SER A 143 2.31 16.87 6.94
C SER A 143 3.73 16.44 6.60
N ILE A 144 4.40 15.71 7.51
CA ILE A 144 5.75 15.20 7.28
C ILE A 144 5.75 14.14 6.17
N CYS A 145 4.76 13.24 6.14
CA CYS A 145 4.65 12.24 5.06
C CYS A 145 4.41 12.91 3.70
N LYS A 146 3.53 13.93 3.63
CA LYS A 146 3.32 14.71 2.39
C LYS A 146 4.60 15.40 1.95
N ALA A 147 5.32 16.03 2.87
CA ALA A 147 6.61 16.67 2.57
C ALA A 147 7.66 15.65 2.12
N ALA A 148 7.71 14.46 2.73
CA ALA A 148 8.62 13.40 2.37
C ALA A 148 8.43 12.90 0.94
N LYS A 149 7.17 12.71 0.49
CA LYS A 149 6.85 12.39 -0.91
C LYS A 149 7.43 13.44 -1.85
N ASN A 150 7.12 14.72 -1.59
CA ASN A 150 7.54 15.83 -2.46
C ASN A 150 9.06 15.96 -2.52
N ILE A 151 9.74 15.83 -1.36
CA ILE A 151 11.20 15.88 -1.30
C ILE A 151 11.81 14.67 -2.01
N ALA A 152 11.30 13.46 -1.79
CA ALA A 152 11.79 12.25 -2.45
C ALA A 152 11.74 12.39 -3.98
N GLN A 153 10.65 12.90 -4.52
CA GLN A 153 10.50 13.19 -5.95
C GLN A 153 11.50 14.26 -6.42
N ALA A 154 11.61 15.38 -5.70
CA ALA A 154 12.48 16.49 -6.07
C ALA A 154 13.97 16.12 -6.08
N VAL A 155 14.43 15.24 -5.18
CA VAL A 155 15.83 14.82 -5.09
C VAL A 155 16.13 13.50 -5.81
N GLY A 156 15.14 12.89 -6.46
CA GLY A 156 15.28 11.60 -7.12
C GLY A 156 15.64 10.46 -6.16
N ALA A 157 15.05 10.47 -4.95
CA ALA A 157 15.33 9.48 -3.92
C ALA A 157 14.97 8.06 -4.39
N LYS A 158 15.81 7.09 -4.05
CA LYS A 158 15.60 5.69 -4.42
C LYS A 158 14.69 4.94 -3.44
N ALA A 159 14.51 5.47 -2.24
CA ALA A 159 13.55 4.96 -1.26
C ALA A 159 13.24 6.03 -0.20
N ILE A 160 12.09 5.86 0.45
CA ILE A 160 11.77 6.52 1.72
C ILE A 160 11.93 5.50 2.84
N ILE A 161 12.80 5.77 3.79
CA ILE A 161 13.05 4.89 4.93
C ILE A 161 12.26 5.42 6.13
N VAL A 162 11.43 4.58 6.74
CA VAL A 162 10.64 4.96 7.91
C VAL A 162 10.92 4.03 9.09
N GLU A 163 11.24 4.60 10.24
CA GLU A 163 11.21 3.85 11.48
C GLU A 163 9.78 3.86 12.03
N SER A 164 9.22 2.69 12.31
CA SER A 164 7.82 2.61 12.67
C SER A 164 7.52 1.45 13.63
N ALA A 165 7.57 1.70 14.94
CA ALA A 165 7.27 0.71 15.96
C ALA A 165 5.86 0.09 15.84
N THR A 166 4.88 0.86 15.35
CA THR A 166 3.47 0.44 15.22
C THR A 166 2.98 0.28 13.78
N GLY A 167 3.81 0.59 12.79
CA GLY A 167 3.43 0.62 11.37
C GLY A 167 2.66 1.87 10.95
N ARG A 168 2.28 2.76 11.85
CA ARG A 168 1.44 3.93 11.54
C ARG A 168 2.07 4.88 10.53
N VAL A 169 3.36 5.17 10.68
CA VAL A 169 4.07 6.09 9.76
C VAL A 169 4.20 5.49 8.37
N ALA A 170 4.53 4.19 8.28
CA ALA A 170 4.62 3.51 6.99
C ALA A 170 3.27 3.52 6.25
N ARG A 171 2.16 3.24 6.96
CA ARG A 171 0.82 3.35 6.38
C ARG A 171 0.47 4.78 5.94
N ALA A 172 0.80 5.77 6.78
CA ALA A 172 0.60 7.17 6.43
C ALA A 172 1.42 7.58 5.21
N MET A 173 2.65 7.06 5.08
CA MET A 173 3.53 7.38 3.96
C MET A 173 2.98 6.86 2.63
N VAL A 174 2.58 5.59 2.58
CA VAL A 174 2.09 4.98 1.33
C VAL A 174 0.71 5.46 0.91
N HIS A 175 -0.02 6.10 1.81
CA HIS A 175 -1.25 6.83 1.47
C HIS A 175 -1.01 7.89 0.40
N TYR A 176 0.13 8.56 0.43
CA TYR A 176 0.52 9.57 -0.55
C TYR A 176 1.09 8.98 -1.85
N ARG A 177 1.19 7.65 -1.99
CA ARG A 177 1.69 6.96 -3.19
C ARG A 177 3.00 7.57 -3.70
N PRO A 178 4.11 7.49 -2.95
CA PRO A 178 5.40 7.97 -3.43
C PRO A 178 5.89 7.15 -4.64
N ASP A 179 6.65 7.79 -5.54
CA ASP A 179 7.20 7.16 -6.76
C ASP A 179 8.37 6.21 -6.48
N CYS A 180 8.73 6.03 -5.21
CA CYS A 180 9.78 5.12 -4.78
C CYS A 180 9.29 4.25 -3.60
N PRO A 181 9.89 3.06 -3.39
CA PRO A 181 9.47 2.15 -2.33
C PRO A 181 9.67 2.75 -0.94
N VAL A 182 8.81 2.34 -0.01
CA VAL A 182 8.91 2.68 1.41
C VAL A 182 9.50 1.51 2.18
N ILE A 183 10.68 1.68 2.74
CA ILE A 183 11.34 0.68 3.58
C ILE A 183 11.00 0.97 5.03
N ALA A 184 10.17 0.12 5.63
CA ALA A 184 9.73 0.27 7.02
C ALA A 184 10.60 -0.59 7.95
N VAL A 185 11.33 0.05 8.84
CA VAL A 185 12.10 -0.64 9.88
C VAL A 185 11.25 -0.71 11.15
N ALA A 186 10.79 -1.91 11.49
CA ALA A 186 9.92 -2.14 12.64
C ALA A 186 10.58 -3.06 13.67
N THR A 187 10.24 -2.85 14.94
CA THR A 187 10.80 -3.63 16.06
C THR A 187 9.93 -4.83 16.46
N SER A 188 8.83 -5.05 15.74
CA SER A 188 7.89 -6.14 15.99
C SER A 188 7.63 -6.95 14.72
N GLN A 189 7.78 -8.28 14.83
CA GLN A 189 7.46 -9.22 13.75
C GLN A 189 6.00 -9.11 13.31
N LEU A 190 5.09 -8.89 14.24
CA LEU A 190 3.67 -8.71 13.93
C LEU A 190 3.44 -7.46 13.08
N VAL A 191 4.14 -6.36 13.39
CA VAL A 191 4.06 -5.11 12.61
C VAL A 191 4.63 -5.33 11.21
N CYS A 192 5.79 -6.00 11.07
CA CYS A 192 6.34 -6.33 9.76
C CYS A 192 5.34 -7.12 8.91
N ARG A 193 4.73 -8.17 9.47
CA ARG A 193 3.74 -8.99 8.76
C ARG A 193 2.50 -8.18 8.34
N LYS A 194 1.99 -7.33 9.22
CA LYS A 194 0.85 -6.45 8.89
C LYS A 194 1.18 -5.45 7.77
N LEU A 195 2.41 -4.97 7.72
CA LEU A 195 2.85 -4.01 6.70
C LEU A 195 3.00 -4.61 5.31
N CYS A 196 3.21 -5.93 5.19
CA CYS A 196 3.32 -6.62 3.89
C CYS A 196 2.06 -6.48 3.00
N LEU A 197 0.90 -6.15 3.58
CA LEU A 197 -0.35 -5.91 2.83
C LEU A 197 -0.49 -4.46 2.34
N ASN A 198 0.43 -3.58 2.70
CA ASN A 198 0.37 -2.19 2.28
C ASN A 198 1.16 -2.01 0.99
N TRP A 199 0.57 -1.32 0.03
CA TRP A 199 1.18 -1.02 -1.25
C TRP A 199 2.56 -0.35 -1.08
N GLY A 200 3.56 -0.80 -1.84
CA GLY A 200 4.88 -0.19 -1.89
C GLY A 200 5.69 -0.25 -0.58
N VAL A 201 5.26 -1.02 0.43
CA VAL A 201 5.98 -1.17 1.70
C VAL A 201 6.81 -2.44 1.71
N MET A 202 8.11 -2.29 1.95
CA MET A 202 9.00 -3.37 2.34
C MET A 202 9.30 -3.25 3.83
N ALA A 203 8.79 -4.19 4.63
CA ALA A 203 9.01 -4.18 6.07
C ALA A 203 10.19 -5.07 6.46
N VAL A 204 11.11 -4.52 7.25
CA VAL A 204 12.29 -5.23 7.76
C VAL A 204 12.37 -5.15 9.27
N MET A 205 12.86 -6.22 9.90
CA MET A 205 13.08 -6.25 11.34
C MET A 205 14.29 -5.41 11.74
N GLY A 206 14.05 -4.46 12.62
CA GLY A 206 15.04 -3.70 13.36
C GLY A 206 15.07 -4.09 14.83
N GLU A 207 16.00 -3.49 15.56
CA GLU A 207 16.12 -3.60 17.01
C GLU A 207 15.66 -2.29 17.66
N GLU A 208 15.23 -2.35 18.89
CA GLU A 208 14.92 -1.15 19.64
C GLU A 208 16.20 -0.36 19.93
N LYS A 209 16.25 0.89 19.50
CA LYS A 209 17.37 1.82 19.73
C LYS A 209 16.89 3.02 20.55
N ARG A 210 17.82 3.61 21.29
CA ARG A 210 17.50 4.67 22.26
C ARG A 210 17.75 6.10 21.76
N THR A 211 18.69 6.27 20.84
CA THR A 211 19.08 7.60 20.32
C THR A 211 18.70 7.77 18.87
N SER A 212 18.35 8.99 18.46
CA SER A 212 17.99 9.33 17.08
C SER A 212 19.06 8.90 16.08
N ASP A 213 20.36 9.11 16.40
CA ASP A 213 21.46 8.72 15.52
C ASP A 213 21.56 7.21 15.34
N SER A 214 21.41 6.44 16.44
CA SER A 214 21.45 4.97 16.35
C SER A 214 20.25 4.38 15.58
N ILE A 215 19.10 5.05 15.67
CA ILE A 215 17.88 4.72 14.94
C ILE A 215 18.10 4.96 13.45
N THR A 216 18.56 6.15 13.07
CA THR A 216 18.83 6.52 11.67
C THR A 216 19.91 5.63 11.05
N LYS A 217 21.00 5.36 11.78
CA LYS A 217 22.05 4.46 11.33
C LYS A 217 21.54 3.06 11.06
N GLN A 218 20.79 2.49 12.00
CA GLN A 218 20.18 1.17 11.83
C GLN A 218 19.21 1.15 10.64
N ALA A 219 18.40 2.20 10.48
CA ALA A 219 17.44 2.30 9.39
C ALA A 219 18.14 2.25 8.02
N MET A 220 19.26 2.97 7.88
CA MET A 220 20.08 2.96 6.66
C MET A 220 20.76 1.60 6.43
N GLU A 221 21.33 0.97 7.47
CA GLU A 221 21.93 -0.36 7.39
C GLU A 221 20.89 -1.43 6.98
N LYS A 222 19.71 -1.39 7.58
CA LYS A 222 18.61 -2.31 7.24
C LYS A 222 18.09 -2.07 5.83
N ALA A 223 17.99 -0.82 5.38
CA ALA A 223 17.62 -0.50 4.01
C ALA A 223 18.62 -1.09 2.99
N LEU A 224 19.92 -0.94 3.23
CA LEU A 224 20.94 -1.57 2.38
C LEU A 224 20.81 -3.10 2.33
N SER A 225 20.44 -3.74 3.43
CA SER A 225 20.26 -5.20 3.48
C SER A 225 19.09 -5.73 2.65
N THR A 226 18.17 -4.86 2.23
CA THR A 226 17.04 -5.25 1.36
C THR A 226 17.46 -5.48 -0.09
N GLY A 227 18.58 -4.92 -0.53
CA GLY A 227 19.00 -4.89 -1.93
C GLY A 227 18.23 -3.91 -2.82
N VAL A 228 17.21 -3.23 -2.30
CA VAL A 228 16.42 -2.20 -3.03
C VAL A 228 17.24 -0.92 -3.24
N VAL A 229 18.07 -0.59 -2.26
CA VAL A 229 18.98 0.56 -2.31
C VAL A 229 20.43 0.11 -2.12
N LYS A 230 21.36 0.89 -2.63
CA LYS A 230 22.81 0.62 -2.56
C LYS A 230 23.57 1.85 -2.06
N LYS A 231 24.85 1.66 -1.71
CA LYS A 231 25.73 2.78 -1.33
C LYS A 231 25.82 3.80 -2.46
N GLY A 232 25.69 5.07 -2.08
CA GLY A 232 25.66 6.21 -2.99
C GLY A 232 24.24 6.64 -3.39
N ASP A 233 23.20 5.85 -3.11
CA ASP A 233 21.82 6.23 -3.38
C ASP A 233 21.34 7.33 -2.41
N THR A 234 20.59 8.28 -2.95
CA THR A 234 19.88 9.28 -2.15
C THR A 234 18.60 8.67 -1.59
N VAL A 235 18.36 8.86 -0.30
CA VAL A 235 17.16 8.38 0.40
C VAL A 235 16.58 9.48 1.29
N VAL A 236 15.28 9.41 1.55
CA VAL A 236 14.60 10.23 2.55
C VAL A 236 14.38 9.38 3.79
N VAL A 237 14.76 9.86 4.96
CA VAL A 237 14.59 9.14 6.23
C VAL A 237 13.62 9.88 7.13
N LEU A 238 12.56 9.19 7.54
CA LEU A 238 11.61 9.66 8.53
C LEU A 238 11.89 8.97 9.88
N SER A 239 12.09 9.78 10.90
CA SER A 239 12.37 9.29 12.25
C SER A 239 11.61 10.09 13.30
N SER A 240 11.57 9.56 14.52
CA SER A 240 11.04 10.26 15.68
C SER A 240 12.17 10.61 16.64
N ASN A 241 12.14 11.83 17.15
CA ASN A 241 12.99 12.18 18.28
C ASN A 241 12.35 11.66 19.58
N LYS A 242 12.95 10.62 20.19
CA LYS A 242 12.43 10.01 21.43
C LYS A 242 12.41 10.96 22.63
N THR A 243 13.03 12.13 22.54
CA THR A 243 12.97 13.17 23.57
C THR A 243 11.69 14.02 23.48
N CYS A 244 10.93 13.88 22.40
CA CYS A 244 9.65 14.57 22.23
C CYS A 244 8.50 13.76 22.85
N PRO A 245 7.69 14.35 23.76
CA PRO A 245 6.61 13.63 24.46
C PRO A 245 5.51 13.09 23.54
N THR A 246 5.44 13.52 22.28
CA THR A 246 4.37 13.17 21.35
C THR A 246 4.53 11.81 20.68
N SER A 247 5.64 11.07 20.89
CA SER A 247 5.93 9.76 20.26
C SER A 247 5.58 9.66 18.77
N SER A 248 5.54 10.78 18.06
CA SER A 248 5.20 10.85 16.65
C SER A 248 6.45 11.12 15.81
N THR A 249 6.43 10.72 14.55
CA THR A 249 7.44 11.09 13.57
C THR A 249 7.45 12.60 13.42
N ASP A 250 8.57 13.22 13.73
CA ASP A 250 8.75 14.68 13.77
C ASP A 250 9.98 15.16 12.98
N SER A 251 10.71 14.22 12.40
CA SER A 251 11.95 14.53 11.68
C SER A 251 11.96 13.90 10.28
N LEU A 252 12.42 14.71 9.32
CA LEU A 252 12.67 14.30 7.95
C LEU A 252 14.11 14.69 7.58
N ASN A 253 14.85 13.75 7.04
CA ASN A 253 16.23 13.95 6.61
C ASN A 253 16.47 13.37 5.22
N VAL A 254 17.23 14.09 4.38
CA VAL A 254 17.80 13.55 3.14
C VAL A 254 19.18 13.00 3.47
N ARG A 255 19.49 11.80 3.00
CA ARG A 255 20.77 11.12 3.23
C ARG A 255 21.27 10.46 1.94
N ILE A 256 22.58 10.32 1.85
CA ILE A 256 23.25 9.46 0.87
C ILE A 256 23.74 8.23 1.63
N LEU A 257 23.40 7.02 1.15
CA LEU A 257 23.74 5.73 1.77
C LEU A 257 25.23 5.38 1.62
#